data_3c61e5e5c61f9259ac89fe9dcd2fac6e
#
_entry.id   3c61e5e5c61f9259ac89fe9dcd2fac6e
#
_cell.length_a   1.000
_cell.length_b   1.000
_cell.length_c   1.000
_cell.angle_alpha   90.00
_cell.angle_beta   90.00
_cell.angle_gamma   90.00
#
_symmetry.space_group_name_H-M   'P 1'
#
loop_
_entity.id
_entity.type
_entity.pdbx_description
1 polymer ?
#
loop_
_entity_poly.entity_id
_entity_poly.type
_entity_poly.pdbx_seq_one_letter_code
_entity_poly.pdbx_strand_id
1 'polypeptide(L)'
;CMDNSNFCYKFLKEAVVDGYNRLLFPQIETEIRADLKEKADTQSIEVFGKNLKPYIMQSPILDRVVLGIDPGYRTGCKVAVISKTGSVLDHVNIYPTKPQEKIKESKDILAKLIKKYDVSLIAIGNGTASRETEKVVVELINELKKEDLFYSIVNEAGASIYSASKLGQEEFPDLDVTVRGAISIARRIQDPMAELVKIEPKHIGIGQYQHDVNQKQLTETLSDVIEDCVNKVGVDVNTASFSLLSYISGMTKTMAKNLVSYRDENGAFKNRDEIKKVKGIGPKAYTQSAGFLRIRNGENPLDNTAVHPESYEIAEKLYGKDLDKLNVSKLSKELGVGELTLKDIIEELKRPGRDIREDMPKPILRSDVLSIEDLEVGMELKGTVRNVVDFGAFIDIGIKNDGLVHISQISNKYIKHPSEVLKVGDIVKVKILEIDLEKQKVKLTMR
;
A
#
# COMPACT_ATOMS: atom_id res chain seq x y z
N CYS A 1 10.63 -0.56 -63.54
CA CYS A 1 11.57 -1.56 -64.06
C CYS A 1 12.78 -0.80 -64.54
N MET A 2 13.95 -1.00 -63.90
CA MET A 2 15.23 -0.43 -64.39
C MET A 2 15.82 -1.45 -65.37
N ASP A 3 16.18 -0.94 -66.60
CA ASP A 3 16.81 -1.72 -67.61
C ASP A 3 18.28 -1.97 -67.27
N ASN A 4 18.69 -3.23 -67.18
CA ASN A 4 20.05 -3.64 -66.82
C ASN A 4 21.12 -3.22 -67.87
N SER A 5 20.74 -2.77 -69.08
CA SER A 5 21.61 -2.33 -70.15
C SER A 5 22.10 -0.88 -69.98
N ASN A 6 21.52 -0.11 -69.05
CA ASN A 6 21.90 1.27 -68.85
C ASN A 6 23.21 1.41 -68.06
N PHE A 7 24.18 2.20 -68.57
CA PHE A 7 25.45 2.46 -67.91
C PHE A 7 25.30 2.95 -66.46
N CYS A 8 24.28 3.74 -66.16
CA CYS A 8 24.01 4.26 -64.81
C CYS A 8 23.34 3.21 -63.86
N TYR A 9 22.93 2.06 -64.32
CA TYR A 9 22.21 1.03 -63.52
C TYR A 9 23.00 0.62 -62.27
N LYS A 10 24.30 0.38 -62.43
CA LYS A 10 25.17 -0.04 -61.31
C LYS A 10 25.19 1.03 -60.20
N PHE A 11 25.42 2.30 -60.59
CA PHE A 11 25.47 3.42 -59.62
C PHE A 11 24.13 3.65 -58.95
N LEU A 12 23.05 3.58 -59.69
CA LEU A 12 21.68 3.70 -59.10
C LEU A 12 21.38 2.56 -58.15
N LYS A 13 21.77 1.34 -58.50
CA LYS A 13 21.60 0.19 -57.60
C LYS A 13 22.42 0.33 -56.33
N GLU A 14 23.66 0.74 -56.42
CA GLU A 14 24.53 0.99 -55.26
C GLU A 14 23.97 2.12 -54.38
N ALA A 15 23.49 3.21 -54.97
CA ALA A 15 22.88 4.31 -54.23
C ALA A 15 21.58 3.90 -53.54
N VAL A 16 20.74 3.09 -54.14
CA VAL A 16 19.50 2.58 -53.54
C VAL A 16 19.84 1.63 -52.39
N VAL A 17 20.79 0.72 -52.58
CA VAL A 17 21.22 -0.20 -51.50
C VAL A 17 21.85 0.55 -50.35
N ASP A 18 22.70 1.55 -50.61
CA ASP A 18 23.27 2.42 -49.57
C ASP A 18 22.17 3.21 -48.81
N GLY A 19 21.29 3.84 -49.57
CA GLY A 19 20.16 4.57 -48.97
C GLY A 19 19.26 3.67 -48.11
N TYR A 20 18.97 2.46 -48.54
CA TYR A 20 18.23 1.48 -47.76
C TYR A 20 18.98 1.10 -46.45
N ASN A 21 20.25 0.64 -46.59
CA ASN A 21 21.00 0.13 -45.44
C ASN A 21 21.40 1.22 -44.43
N ARG A 22 21.75 2.40 -44.92
CA ARG A 22 22.29 3.48 -44.07
C ARG A 22 21.21 4.40 -43.52
N LEU A 23 20.12 4.62 -44.24
CA LEU A 23 19.09 5.57 -43.85
C LEU A 23 17.76 4.89 -43.48
N LEU A 24 17.18 4.12 -44.39
CA LEU A 24 15.81 3.61 -44.22
C LEU A 24 15.72 2.49 -43.19
N PHE A 25 16.57 1.47 -43.29
CA PHE A 25 16.52 0.30 -42.42
C PHE A 25 16.75 0.64 -40.94
N PRO A 26 17.79 1.44 -40.56
CA PRO A 26 18.01 1.85 -39.19
C PRO A 26 16.87 2.71 -38.62
N GLN A 27 16.25 3.55 -39.46
CA GLN A 27 15.09 4.34 -39.05
C GLN A 27 13.88 3.45 -38.73
N ILE A 28 13.54 2.53 -39.63
CA ILE A 28 12.42 1.59 -39.41
C ILE A 28 12.69 0.72 -38.20
N GLU A 29 13.93 0.22 -38.02
CA GLU A 29 14.26 -0.57 -36.82
C GLU A 29 14.06 0.25 -35.56
N THR A 30 14.46 1.51 -35.53
CA THR A 30 14.31 2.41 -34.39
C THR A 30 12.83 2.67 -34.08
N GLU A 31 12.02 2.93 -35.12
CA GLU A 31 10.57 3.15 -34.97
C GLU A 31 9.88 1.91 -34.41
N ILE A 32 10.16 0.72 -34.97
CA ILE A 32 9.55 -0.54 -34.49
C ILE A 32 9.96 -0.81 -33.03
N ARG A 33 11.23 -0.59 -32.66
CA ARG A 33 11.69 -0.77 -31.27
C ARG A 33 11.01 0.23 -30.32
N ALA A 34 10.82 1.48 -30.76
CA ALA A 34 10.13 2.49 -29.97
C ALA A 34 8.66 2.11 -29.74
N ASP A 35 7.94 1.69 -30.78
CA ASP A 35 6.55 1.26 -30.68
C ASP A 35 6.37 0.03 -29.77
N LEU A 36 7.27 -0.95 -29.89
CA LEU A 36 7.24 -2.16 -29.04
C LEU A 36 7.52 -1.78 -27.57
N LYS A 37 8.48 -0.88 -27.36
CA LYS A 37 8.80 -0.41 -26.00
C LYS A 37 7.62 0.34 -25.40
N GLU A 38 6.98 1.24 -26.13
CA GLU A 38 5.82 2.01 -25.63
C GLU A 38 4.66 1.08 -25.21
N LYS A 39 4.37 0.07 -26.02
CA LYS A 39 3.35 -0.95 -25.69
C LYS A 39 3.73 -1.74 -24.43
N ALA A 40 4.98 -2.16 -24.31
CA ALA A 40 5.48 -2.89 -23.15
C ALA A 40 5.46 -2.02 -21.90
N ASP A 41 5.88 -0.76 -21.98
CA ASP A 41 5.85 0.21 -20.88
C ASP A 41 4.41 0.42 -20.38
N THR A 42 3.47 0.65 -21.29
CA THR A 42 2.05 0.86 -20.94
C THR A 42 1.47 -0.34 -20.21
N GLN A 43 1.69 -1.54 -20.72
CA GLN A 43 1.22 -2.78 -20.09
C GLN A 43 1.85 -3.00 -18.70
N SER A 44 3.14 -2.74 -18.58
CA SER A 44 3.86 -2.88 -17.31
C SER A 44 3.35 -1.88 -16.26
N ILE A 45 3.12 -0.64 -16.66
CA ILE A 45 2.60 0.42 -15.78
C ILE A 45 1.18 0.09 -15.29
N GLU A 46 0.32 -0.46 -16.14
CA GLU A 46 -0.99 -0.94 -15.70
C GLU A 46 -0.89 -2.06 -14.65
N VAL A 47 0.05 -2.99 -14.82
CA VAL A 47 0.29 -4.05 -13.83
C VAL A 47 0.81 -3.45 -12.52
N PHE A 48 1.71 -2.48 -12.57
CA PHE A 48 2.19 -1.79 -11.37
C PHE A 48 1.06 -1.06 -10.64
N GLY A 49 0.15 -0.42 -11.35
CA GLY A 49 -1.04 0.18 -10.76
C GLY A 49 -1.93 -0.85 -10.04
N LYS A 50 -2.15 -2.01 -10.67
CA LYS A 50 -2.89 -3.13 -10.06
C LYS A 50 -2.19 -3.68 -8.81
N ASN A 51 -0.87 -3.72 -8.80
CA ASN A 51 -0.08 -4.16 -7.65
C ASN A 51 -0.06 -3.13 -6.51
N LEU A 52 -0.07 -1.82 -6.81
CA LEU A 52 -0.07 -0.77 -5.80
C LEU A 52 -1.34 -0.78 -4.94
N LYS A 53 -2.50 -1.01 -5.59
CA LYS A 53 -3.80 -0.93 -4.93
C LYS A 53 -3.92 -1.79 -3.66
N PRO A 54 -3.54 -3.08 -3.62
CA PRO A 54 -3.57 -3.90 -2.41
C PRO A 54 -2.70 -3.35 -1.27
N TYR A 55 -1.55 -2.74 -1.58
CA TYR A 55 -0.69 -2.13 -0.56
C TYR A 55 -1.34 -0.91 0.10
N ILE A 56 -1.95 -0.03 -0.72
CA ILE A 56 -2.64 1.16 -0.21
C ILE A 56 -3.91 0.78 0.56
N MET A 57 -4.64 -0.22 0.08
CA MET A 57 -5.91 -0.68 0.64
C MET A 57 -5.78 -1.72 1.74
N GLN A 58 -4.56 -2.04 2.18
CA GLN A 58 -4.36 -2.99 3.27
C GLN A 58 -5.09 -2.54 4.54
N SER A 59 -5.73 -3.49 5.24
CA SER A 59 -6.44 -3.23 6.49
C SER A 59 -5.51 -2.64 7.55
N PRO A 60 -5.85 -1.49 8.16
CA PRO A 60 -5.06 -0.89 9.22
C PRO A 60 -5.18 -1.70 10.53
N ILE A 61 -4.15 -1.64 11.37
CA ILE A 61 -4.17 -2.19 12.73
C ILE A 61 -4.18 -1.02 13.71
N LEU A 62 -5.37 -0.56 14.03
CA LEU A 62 -5.59 0.59 14.92
C LEU A 62 -5.46 0.20 16.40
N ASP A 63 -5.39 1.22 17.26
CA ASP A 63 -5.43 1.13 18.73
C ASP A 63 -4.32 0.30 19.38
N ARG A 64 -3.19 0.10 18.71
CA ARG A 64 -2.01 -0.59 19.24
C ARG A 64 -0.81 0.35 19.38
N VAL A 65 -0.06 0.16 20.47
CA VAL A 65 1.29 0.72 20.59
C VAL A 65 2.23 -0.19 19.79
N VAL A 66 2.96 0.41 18.85
CA VAL A 66 3.81 -0.34 17.91
C VAL A 66 5.28 0.02 18.13
N LEU A 67 6.12 -1.00 18.14
CA LEU A 67 7.56 -0.88 18.12
C LEU A 67 8.05 -1.21 16.72
N GLY A 68 8.54 -0.20 15.97
CA GLY A 68 9.11 -0.36 14.64
C GLY A 68 10.61 -0.61 14.69
N ILE A 69 11.08 -1.54 13.90
CA ILE A 69 12.49 -1.85 13.73
C ILE A 69 12.87 -1.69 12.26
N ASP A 70 13.85 -0.84 12.01
CA ASP A 70 14.52 -0.72 10.72
C ASP A 70 15.83 -1.51 10.80
N PRO A 71 15.91 -2.72 10.21
CA PRO A 71 17.05 -3.62 10.38
C PRO A 71 18.30 -3.13 9.65
N GLY A 72 19.48 -3.38 10.23
CA GLY A 72 20.75 -3.06 9.58
C GLY A 72 21.94 -3.74 10.23
N TYR A 73 22.94 -4.13 9.41
CA TYR A 73 24.15 -4.79 9.93
C TYR A 73 25.12 -3.80 10.56
N ARG A 74 25.73 -2.91 9.77
CA ARG A 74 26.83 -2.06 10.21
C ARG A 74 26.43 -0.99 11.22
N THR A 75 25.32 -0.32 10.94
CA THR A 75 24.84 0.81 11.75
C THR A 75 23.90 0.37 12.87
N GLY A 76 23.67 -0.93 13.01
CA GLY A 76 22.69 -1.50 13.92
C GLY A 76 21.24 -1.30 13.46
N CYS A 77 20.31 -1.89 14.19
CA CYS A 77 18.88 -1.72 13.97
C CYS A 77 18.37 -0.47 14.68
N LYS A 78 17.59 0.34 13.98
CA LYS A 78 16.92 1.52 14.56
C LYS A 78 15.56 1.10 15.06
N VAL A 79 15.28 1.47 16.28
CA VAL A 79 14.02 1.13 16.95
C VAL A 79 13.28 2.42 17.29
N ALA A 80 11.99 2.45 16.98
CA ALA A 80 11.10 3.54 17.39
C ALA A 80 9.83 2.96 18.00
N VAL A 81 9.37 3.52 19.10
CA VAL A 81 8.07 3.19 19.70
C VAL A 81 7.09 4.30 19.37
N ILE A 82 5.94 3.94 18.83
CA ILE A 82 4.87 4.89 18.52
C ILE A 82 3.61 4.57 19.31
N SER A 83 2.89 5.62 19.69
CA SER A 83 1.60 5.53 20.39
C SER A 83 0.51 4.93 19.49
N LYS A 84 -0.65 4.67 20.05
CA LYS A 84 -1.87 4.27 19.32
C LYS A 84 -2.28 5.26 18.21
N THR A 85 -1.86 6.52 18.33
CA THR A 85 -2.14 7.60 17.36
C THR A 85 -0.97 7.90 16.43
N GLY A 86 0.10 7.09 16.46
CA GLY A 86 1.28 7.27 15.62
C GLY A 86 2.29 8.31 16.10
N SER A 87 2.12 8.89 17.30
CA SER A 87 3.10 9.82 17.90
C SER A 87 4.30 9.06 18.44
N VAL A 88 5.51 9.59 18.27
CA VAL A 88 6.74 8.98 18.76
C VAL A 88 6.82 9.06 20.28
N LEU A 89 7.02 7.92 20.94
CA LEU A 89 7.16 7.81 22.40
C LEU A 89 8.62 7.67 22.83
N ASP A 90 9.40 6.88 22.07
CA ASP A 90 10.80 6.61 22.37
C ASP A 90 11.54 6.10 21.12
N HIS A 91 12.86 6.18 21.12
CA HIS A 91 13.70 5.59 20.08
C HIS A 91 15.07 5.18 20.63
N VAL A 92 15.67 4.16 20.02
CA VAL A 92 16.98 3.64 20.42
C VAL A 92 17.63 2.87 19.27
N ASN A 93 18.96 2.75 19.32
CA ASN A 93 19.71 1.86 18.43
C ASN A 93 20.05 0.58 19.17
N ILE A 94 19.89 -0.58 18.51
CA ILE A 94 20.29 -1.89 19.01
C ILE A 94 21.20 -2.59 17.99
N TYR A 95 22.00 -3.53 18.44
CA TYR A 95 23.00 -4.21 17.62
C TYR A 95 22.88 -5.74 17.72
N PRO A 96 21.75 -6.33 17.33
CA PRO A 96 21.52 -7.78 17.48
C PRO A 96 22.26 -8.62 16.44
N THR A 97 22.78 -7.99 15.39
CA THR A 97 23.37 -8.65 14.21
C THR A 97 24.88 -8.43 14.14
N LYS A 98 25.59 -9.25 13.33
CA LYS A 98 27.02 -9.03 13.03
C LYS A 98 27.25 -7.65 12.40
N PRO A 99 28.39 -7.00 12.64
CA PRO A 99 29.57 -7.49 13.36
C PRO A 99 29.54 -7.38 14.90
N GLN A 100 28.61 -6.57 15.47
CA GLN A 100 28.61 -6.30 16.93
C GLN A 100 27.98 -7.44 17.73
N GLU A 101 26.94 -8.09 17.21
CA GLU A 101 26.29 -9.30 17.78
C GLU A 101 25.92 -9.20 19.28
N LYS A 102 25.46 -8.01 19.70
CA LYS A 102 25.06 -7.72 21.09
C LYS A 102 23.62 -8.18 21.36
N ILE A 103 23.36 -9.48 21.18
CA ILE A 103 21.99 -10.04 21.21
C ILE A 103 21.34 -9.83 22.59
N LYS A 104 22.05 -10.16 23.68
CA LYS A 104 21.51 -10.03 25.05
C LYS A 104 21.18 -8.58 25.40
N GLU A 105 22.11 -7.65 25.14
CA GLU A 105 21.87 -6.21 25.36
C GLU A 105 20.67 -5.70 24.57
N SER A 106 20.57 -6.14 23.33
CA SER A 106 19.44 -5.77 22.44
C SER A 106 18.09 -6.30 22.96
N LYS A 107 18.03 -7.54 23.42
CA LYS A 107 16.83 -8.11 24.04
C LYS A 107 16.45 -7.37 25.33
N ASP A 108 17.41 -7.04 26.19
CA ASP A 108 17.16 -6.31 27.44
C ASP A 108 16.57 -4.91 27.17
N ILE A 109 17.08 -4.22 26.13
CA ILE A 109 16.58 -2.90 25.72
C ILE A 109 15.15 -3.03 25.19
N LEU A 110 14.91 -3.97 24.27
CA LEU A 110 13.58 -4.20 23.69
C LEU A 110 12.56 -4.59 24.76
N ALA A 111 12.94 -5.49 25.72
CA ALA A 111 12.09 -5.90 26.82
C ALA A 111 11.67 -4.71 27.71
N LYS A 112 12.61 -3.80 27.99
CA LYS A 112 12.33 -2.57 28.75
C LYS A 112 11.34 -1.67 28.03
N LEU A 113 11.51 -1.46 26.71
CA LEU A 113 10.60 -0.65 25.91
C LEU A 113 9.20 -1.28 25.82
N ILE A 114 9.13 -2.59 25.59
CA ILE A 114 7.87 -3.33 25.52
C ILE A 114 7.09 -3.19 26.83
N LYS A 115 7.75 -3.34 27.96
CA LYS A 115 7.13 -3.20 29.28
C LYS A 115 6.77 -1.77 29.61
N LYS A 116 7.65 -0.79 29.30
CA LYS A 116 7.45 0.62 29.62
C LYS A 116 6.24 1.23 28.92
N TYR A 117 6.05 0.87 27.64
CA TYR A 117 5.02 1.48 26.80
C TYR A 117 3.86 0.53 26.50
N ASP A 118 3.82 -0.64 27.12
CA ASP A 118 2.81 -1.68 26.86
C ASP A 118 2.68 -2.02 25.37
N VAL A 119 3.82 -2.23 24.70
CA VAL A 119 3.86 -2.58 23.29
C VAL A 119 3.13 -3.90 23.06
N SER A 120 2.25 -3.94 22.06
CA SER A 120 1.51 -5.15 21.68
C SER A 120 1.79 -5.60 20.23
N LEU A 121 2.58 -4.81 19.48
CA LEU A 121 2.93 -5.15 18.10
C LEU A 121 4.34 -4.68 17.77
N ILE A 122 5.13 -5.56 17.16
CA ILE A 122 6.46 -5.25 16.65
C ILE A 122 6.44 -5.30 15.13
N ALA A 123 6.79 -4.20 14.47
CA ALA A 123 6.90 -4.07 13.03
C ALA A 123 8.37 -4.15 12.63
N ILE A 124 8.75 -5.14 11.82
CA ILE A 124 10.13 -5.34 11.37
C ILE A 124 10.19 -5.06 9.87
N GLY A 125 11.05 -4.15 9.43
CA GLY A 125 11.29 -3.89 8.01
C GLY A 125 11.82 -5.15 7.30
N ASN A 126 11.44 -5.34 6.03
CA ASN A 126 11.79 -6.53 5.25
C ASN A 126 13.13 -6.41 4.50
N GLY A 127 13.96 -5.42 4.82
CA GLY A 127 15.23 -5.18 4.15
C GLY A 127 16.38 -6.02 4.68
N THR A 128 17.56 -5.44 4.57
CA THR A 128 18.83 -6.09 5.00
C THR A 128 18.80 -6.41 6.48
N ALA A 129 19.28 -7.60 6.89
CA ALA A 129 19.29 -8.10 8.28
C ALA A 129 17.89 -8.35 8.91
N SER A 130 16.81 -8.34 8.11
CA SER A 130 15.45 -8.57 8.61
C SER A 130 15.30 -9.92 9.30
N ARG A 131 15.83 -10.99 8.71
CA ARG A 131 15.69 -12.37 9.23
C ARG A 131 16.47 -12.59 10.53
N GLU A 132 17.66 -12.04 10.64
CA GLU A 132 18.46 -12.11 11.88
C GLU A 132 17.76 -11.33 12.99
N THR A 133 17.22 -10.17 12.68
CA THR A 133 16.44 -9.35 13.62
C THR A 133 15.15 -10.07 14.03
N GLU A 134 14.44 -10.69 13.10
CA GLU A 134 13.24 -11.49 13.35
C GLU A 134 13.50 -12.60 14.36
N LYS A 135 14.59 -13.38 14.19
CA LYS A 135 14.96 -14.43 15.14
C LYS A 135 15.12 -13.91 16.57
N VAL A 136 15.85 -12.80 16.74
CA VAL A 136 16.06 -12.19 18.06
C VAL A 136 14.74 -11.69 18.67
N VAL A 137 13.86 -11.13 17.87
CA VAL A 137 12.53 -10.66 18.31
C VAL A 137 11.65 -11.83 18.74
N VAL A 138 11.64 -12.93 18.00
CA VAL A 138 10.84 -14.11 18.36
C VAL A 138 11.36 -14.78 19.62
N GLU A 139 12.68 -14.94 19.76
CA GLU A 139 13.24 -15.44 21.00
C GLU A 139 12.82 -14.55 22.20
N LEU A 140 12.82 -13.23 22.02
CA LEU A 140 12.37 -12.29 23.03
C LEU A 140 10.87 -12.44 23.36
N ILE A 141 10.01 -12.59 22.35
CA ILE A 141 8.55 -12.81 22.54
C ILE A 141 8.33 -14.07 23.37
N ASN A 142 9.03 -15.16 23.05
CA ASN A 142 8.95 -16.43 23.76
C ASN A 142 9.46 -16.32 25.22
N GLU A 143 10.51 -15.53 25.48
CA GLU A 143 11.03 -15.26 26.81
C GLU A 143 10.06 -14.44 27.66
N LEU A 144 9.42 -13.42 27.07
CA LEU A 144 8.49 -12.52 27.77
C LEU A 144 7.15 -13.17 28.09
N LYS A 145 6.70 -14.17 27.32
CA LYS A 145 5.42 -14.87 27.46
C LYS A 145 4.20 -13.93 27.58
N LYS A 146 4.25 -12.79 26.86
CA LYS A 146 3.15 -11.83 26.82
C LYS A 146 2.17 -12.26 25.71
N GLU A 147 0.97 -12.72 26.09
CA GLU A 147 -0.04 -13.33 25.18
C GLU A 147 -0.50 -12.40 24.05
N ASP A 148 -0.50 -11.08 24.28
CA ASP A 148 -0.95 -10.07 23.32
C ASP A 148 0.18 -9.41 22.52
N LEU A 149 1.41 -9.94 22.60
CA LEU A 149 2.57 -9.44 21.88
C LEU A 149 2.79 -10.23 20.59
N PHE A 150 2.65 -9.54 19.47
CA PHE A 150 2.83 -10.10 18.12
C PHE A 150 3.90 -9.34 17.35
N TYR A 151 4.41 -9.93 16.28
CA TYR A 151 5.21 -9.22 15.30
C TYR A 151 4.68 -9.41 13.89
N SER A 152 5.08 -8.53 12.99
CA SER A 152 4.81 -8.63 11.56
C SER A 152 5.99 -8.06 10.75
N ILE A 153 6.25 -8.69 9.61
CA ILE A 153 7.22 -8.17 8.65
C ILE A 153 6.51 -7.12 7.78
N VAL A 154 7.08 -5.94 7.69
CA VAL A 154 6.52 -4.79 6.98
C VAL A 154 7.40 -4.46 5.78
N ASN A 155 6.78 -4.22 4.63
CA ASN A 155 7.52 -3.74 3.46
C ASN A 155 8.06 -2.33 3.72
N GLU A 156 9.40 -2.17 3.70
CA GLU A 156 10.09 -0.91 3.96
C GLU A 156 10.35 -0.07 2.70
N ALA A 157 9.95 -0.54 1.50
CA ALA A 157 10.20 0.18 0.26
C ALA A 157 9.80 1.66 0.36
N GLY A 158 10.70 2.56 -0.03
CA GLY A 158 10.51 4.00 0.06
C GLY A 158 10.63 4.61 1.47
N ALA A 159 10.80 3.83 2.56
CA ALA A 159 10.97 4.38 3.91
C ALA A 159 12.22 5.26 4.01
N SER A 160 13.33 4.85 3.38
CA SER A 160 14.57 5.63 3.31
C SER A 160 14.39 6.94 2.54
N ILE A 161 13.54 6.94 1.49
CA ILE A 161 13.25 8.16 0.70
C ILE A 161 12.41 9.12 1.53
N TYR A 162 11.37 8.63 2.21
CA TYR A 162 10.59 9.44 3.15
C TYR A 162 11.47 10.03 4.24
N SER A 163 12.32 9.22 4.88
CA SER A 163 13.17 9.66 5.98
C SER A 163 14.15 10.79 5.61
N ALA A 164 14.66 10.77 4.37
CA ALA A 164 15.53 11.80 3.83
C ALA A 164 14.77 12.98 3.17
N SER A 165 13.44 12.87 3.01
CA SER A 165 12.64 13.90 2.36
C SER A 165 12.48 15.15 3.23
N LYS A 166 12.13 16.27 2.57
CA LYS A 166 11.76 17.50 3.25
C LYS A 166 10.58 17.29 4.21
N LEU A 167 9.59 16.48 3.83
CA LEU A 167 8.44 16.15 4.66
C LEU A 167 8.88 15.39 5.92
N GLY A 168 9.74 14.38 5.81
CA GLY A 168 10.27 13.65 6.96
C GLY A 168 11.06 14.56 7.91
N GLN A 169 11.78 15.55 7.37
CA GLN A 169 12.48 16.55 8.15
C GLN A 169 11.52 17.54 8.85
N GLU A 170 10.46 17.97 8.16
CA GLU A 170 9.44 18.84 8.75
C GLU A 170 8.63 18.15 9.86
N GLU A 171 8.32 16.85 9.69
CA GLU A 171 7.61 16.06 10.73
C GLU A 171 8.48 15.76 11.96
N PHE A 172 9.79 15.57 11.77
CA PHE A 172 10.73 15.17 12.82
C PHE A 172 12.06 15.92 12.69
N PRO A 173 12.10 17.24 12.95
CA PRO A 173 13.30 18.05 12.76
C PRO A 173 14.47 17.60 13.66
N ASP A 174 14.17 17.13 14.87
CA ASP A 174 15.16 16.78 15.91
C ASP A 174 15.60 15.31 15.85
N LEU A 175 15.01 14.49 14.96
CA LEU A 175 15.33 13.07 14.87
C LEU A 175 16.25 12.78 13.69
N ASP A 176 17.18 11.82 13.90
CA ASP A 176 18.05 11.32 12.85
C ASP A 176 17.25 10.68 11.70
N VAL A 177 17.79 10.81 10.47
CA VAL A 177 17.19 10.22 9.25
C VAL A 177 16.86 8.73 9.43
N THR A 178 17.75 7.97 10.09
CA THR A 178 17.56 6.53 10.27
C THR A 178 16.43 6.20 11.26
N VAL A 179 16.22 7.04 12.28
CA VAL A 179 15.09 6.89 13.23
C VAL A 179 13.76 7.16 12.53
N ARG A 180 13.70 8.14 11.63
CA ARG A 180 12.51 8.42 10.82
C ARG A 180 12.09 7.21 9.98
N GLY A 181 13.04 6.41 9.49
CA GLY A 181 12.78 5.13 8.81
C GLY A 181 12.02 4.15 9.70
N ALA A 182 12.49 3.91 10.92
CA ALA A 182 11.84 3.03 11.88
C ALA A 182 10.43 3.52 12.27
N ILE A 183 10.24 4.83 12.41
CA ILE A 183 8.91 5.43 12.65
C ILE A 183 7.97 5.14 11.48
N SER A 184 8.45 5.31 10.24
CA SER A 184 7.66 5.03 9.04
C SER A 184 7.25 3.56 8.98
N ILE A 185 8.17 2.62 9.27
CA ILE A 185 7.87 1.18 9.34
C ILE A 185 6.77 0.89 10.38
N ALA A 186 6.86 1.48 11.57
CA ALA A 186 5.85 1.32 12.61
C ALA A 186 4.48 1.88 12.21
N ARG A 187 4.44 3.06 11.58
CA ARG A 187 3.20 3.69 11.12
C ARG A 187 2.54 2.97 9.95
N ARG A 188 3.33 2.31 9.08
CA ARG A 188 2.79 1.53 7.95
C ARG A 188 1.91 0.38 8.39
N ILE A 189 2.17 -0.23 9.54
CA ILE A 189 1.30 -1.29 10.02
C ILE A 189 0.06 -0.75 10.73
N GLN A 190 0.14 0.45 11.33
CA GLN A 190 -1.02 1.10 11.92
C GLN A 190 -2.00 1.57 10.85
N ASP A 191 -1.53 2.35 9.88
CA ASP A 191 -2.32 2.80 8.72
C ASP A 191 -1.43 2.89 7.47
N PRO A 192 -1.41 1.84 6.64
CA PRO A 192 -0.60 1.80 5.42
C PRO A 192 -0.88 2.96 4.47
N MET A 193 -2.16 3.30 4.26
CA MET A 193 -2.55 4.39 3.38
C MET A 193 -2.00 5.73 3.88
N ALA A 194 -2.22 6.07 5.14
CA ALA A 194 -1.82 7.35 5.72
C ALA A 194 -0.30 7.57 5.65
N GLU A 195 0.49 6.49 5.69
CA GLU A 195 1.94 6.58 5.62
C GLU A 195 2.48 6.51 4.19
N LEU A 196 1.95 5.61 3.34
CA LEU A 196 2.45 5.42 1.97
C LEU A 196 2.19 6.62 1.05
N VAL A 197 1.13 7.38 1.27
CA VAL A 197 0.85 8.62 0.52
C VAL A 197 1.88 9.73 0.72
N LYS A 198 2.75 9.62 1.72
CA LYS A 198 3.87 10.55 1.97
C LYS A 198 5.05 10.31 1.03
N ILE A 199 5.06 9.18 0.33
CA ILE A 199 6.13 8.75 -0.57
C ILE A 199 5.64 8.93 -2.01
N GLU A 200 6.50 9.42 -2.90
CA GLU A 200 6.17 9.40 -4.32
C GLU A 200 5.90 7.96 -4.77
N PRO A 201 4.76 7.69 -5.43
CA PRO A 201 4.31 6.33 -5.72
C PRO A 201 5.33 5.48 -6.49
N LYS A 202 6.12 6.10 -7.37
CA LYS A 202 7.19 5.43 -8.13
C LYS A 202 8.31 4.84 -7.27
N HIS A 203 8.42 5.24 -6.00
CA HIS A 203 9.41 4.73 -5.05
C HIS A 203 8.87 3.59 -4.17
N ILE A 204 7.60 3.27 -4.30
CA ILE A 204 7.03 2.08 -3.70
C ILE A 204 7.38 0.90 -4.60
N GLY A 205 8.10 -0.10 -4.07
CA GLY A 205 8.52 -1.28 -4.83
C GLY A 205 7.35 -2.23 -5.13
N ILE A 206 6.69 -2.03 -6.26
CA ILE A 206 5.47 -2.76 -6.68
C ILE A 206 5.68 -3.62 -7.92
N GLY A 207 6.90 -3.64 -8.47
CA GLY A 207 7.24 -4.45 -9.63
C GLY A 207 8.72 -4.40 -9.98
N GLN A 208 9.17 -5.40 -10.77
CA GLN A 208 10.53 -5.45 -11.29
C GLN A 208 10.70 -4.48 -12.46
N TYR A 209 11.90 -3.95 -12.63
CA TYR A 209 12.26 -3.02 -13.74
C TYR A 209 11.41 -1.75 -13.79
N GLN A 210 10.85 -1.34 -12.65
CA GLN A 210 10.00 -0.15 -12.53
C GLN A 210 10.74 1.14 -12.98
N HIS A 211 12.07 1.17 -12.91
CA HIS A 211 12.92 2.27 -13.34
C HIS A 211 13.15 2.33 -14.87
N ASP A 212 12.84 1.25 -15.60
CA ASP A 212 13.09 1.15 -17.05
C ASP A 212 11.91 1.65 -17.90
N VAL A 213 10.73 1.83 -17.30
CA VAL A 213 9.54 2.33 -18.00
C VAL A 213 9.47 3.86 -18.04
N ASN A 214 8.55 4.41 -18.82
CA ASN A 214 8.30 5.85 -18.87
C ASN A 214 7.92 6.40 -17.48
N GLN A 215 8.84 7.16 -16.85
CA GLN A 215 8.68 7.63 -15.47
C GLN A 215 7.55 8.64 -15.28
N LYS A 216 7.23 9.43 -16.31
CA LYS A 216 6.11 10.39 -16.27
C LYS A 216 4.79 9.65 -16.25
N GLN A 217 4.57 8.75 -17.19
CA GLN A 217 3.37 7.93 -17.27
C GLN A 217 3.20 7.05 -16.02
N LEU A 218 4.30 6.46 -15.53
CA LEU A 218 4.31 5.70 -14.27
C LEU A 218 3.80 6.56 -13.10
N THR A 219 4.37 7.76 -12.93
CA THR A 219 4.00 8.65 -11.83
C THR A 219 2.53 9.07 -11.90
N GLU A 220 2.03 9.43 -13.08
CA GLU A 220 0.64 9.80 -13.32
C GLU A 220 -0.30 8.63 -12.97
N THR A 221 -0.09 7.46 -13.57
CA THR A 221 -0.93 6.27 -13.34
C THR A 221 -0.95 5.83 -11.87
N LEU A 222 0.20 5.82 -11.21
CA LEU A 222 0.26 5.44 -9.80
C LEU A 222 -0.38 6.48 -8.87
N SER A 223 -0.30 7.77 -9.22
CA SER A 223 -0.98 8.83 -8.48
C SER A 223 -2.50 8.72 -8.60
N ASP A 224 -3.01 8.40 -9.79
CA ASP A 224 -4.44 8.18 -10.03
C ASP A 224 -4.96 6.99 -9.22
N VAL A 225 -4.16 5.90 -9.11
CA VAL A 225 -4.52 4.74 -8.27
C VAL A 225 -4.60 5.12 -6.80
N ILE A 226 -3.68 5.94 -6.29
CA ILE A 226 -3.73 6.41 -4.90
C ILE A 226 -4.94 7.30 -4.68
N GLU A 227 -5.21 8.25 -5.59
CA GLU A 227 -6.38 9.13 -5.53
C GLU A 227 -7.68 8.31 -5.48
N ASP A 228 -7.83 7.31 -6.37
CA ASP A 228 -8.98 6.39 -6.36
C ASP A 228 -9.13 5.66 -5.02
N CYS A 229 -8.03 5.15 -4.45
CA CYS A 229 -8.04 4.46 -3.16
C CYS A 229 -8.43 5.39 -2.00
N VAL A 230 -7.82 6.59 -1.93
CA VAL A 230 -8.07 7.57 -0.87
C VAL A 230 -9.53 8.06 -0.91
N ASN A 231 -10.03 8.38 -2.09
CA ASN A 231 -11.43 8.83 -2.26
C ASN A 231 -12.43 7.73 -1.91
N LYS A 232 -12.16 6.47 -2.24
CA LYS A 232 -13.01 5.33 -1.86
C LYS A 232 -13.09 5.11 -0.35
N VAL A 233 -11.98 5.27 0.36
CA VAL A 233 -11.95 5.12 1.82
C VAL A 233 -12.58 6.32 2.51
N GLY A 234 -12.37 7.52 1.95
CA GLY A 234 -12.68 8.78 2.60
C GLY A 234 -11.67 9.13 3.69
N VAL A 235 -11.58 10.39 4.04
CA VAL A 235 -10.53 10.92 4.92
C VAL A 235 -11.13 11.76 6.04
N ASP A 236 -10.78 11.44 7.27
CA ASP A 236 -11.16 12.27 8.43
C ASP A 236 -10.31 13.56 8.46
N VAL A 237 -10.97 14.71 8.30
CA VAL A 237 -10.31 16.02 8.24
C VAL A 237 -9.60 16.39 9.54
N ASN A 238 -10.06 15.85 10.68
CA ASN A 238 -9.54 16.18 11.99
C ASN A 238 -8.25 15.44 12.34
N THR A 239 -7.95 14.31 11.66
CA THR A 239 -6.79 13.48 11.96
C THR A 239 -5.82 13.35 10.79
N ALA A 240 -6.27 13.61 9.56
CA ALA A 240 -5.47 13.41 8.37
C ALA A 240 -4.29 14.37 8.25
N SER A 241 -3.19 13.86 7.68
CA SER A 241 -2.05 14.69 7.24
C SER A 241 -2.39 15.46 5.97
N PHE A 242 -1.68 16.57 5.72
CA PHE A 242 -1.88 17.31 4.47
C PHE A 242 -1.52 16.46 3.24
N SER A 243 -0.60 15.51 3.37
CA SER A 243 -0.23 14.58 2.29
C SER A 243 -1.43 13.71 1.89
N LEU A 244 -2.15 13.15 2.88
CA LEU A 244 -3.33 12.34 2.62
C LEU A 244 -4.47 13.19 2.04
N LEU A 245 -4.72 14.37 2.60
CA LEU A 245 -5.73 15.31 2.11
C LEU A 245 -5.46 15.80 0.69
N SER A 246 -4.20 15.87 0.25
CA SER A 246 -3.86 16.30 -1.11
C SER A 246 -4.25 15.30 -2.21
N TYR A 247 -4.63 14.07 -1.86
CA TYR A 247 -5.17 13.06 -2.77
C TYR A 247 -6.71 13.04 -2.80
N ILE A 248 -7.37 13.92 -2.05
CA ILE A 248 -8.82 14.08 -2.16
C ILE A 248 -9.14 14.82 -3.47
N SER A 249 -10.11 14.30 -4.22
CA SER A 249 -10.56 14.90 -5.47
C SER A 249 -11.01 16.34 -5.27
N GLY A 250 -10.54 17.25 -6.11
CA GLY A 250 -10.79 18.69 -5.99
C GLY A 250 -9.90 19.42 -4.97
N MET A 251 -8.99 18.73 -4.28
CA MET A 251 -8.09 19.30 -3.28
C MET A 251 -6.67 19.49 -3.83
N THR A 252 -6.13 20.69 -3.75
CA THR A 252 -4.72 20.95 -4.08
C THR A 252 -3.83 20.81 -2.83
N LYS A 253 -2.52 20.62 -3.01
CA LYS A 253 -1.55 20.58 -1.89
C LYS A 253 -1.63 21.83 -1.02
N THR A 254 -1.87 23.00 -1.61
CA THR A 254 -2.02 24.27 -0.86
C THR A 254 -3.30 24.29 -0.04
N MET A 255 -4.43 23.83 -0.60
CA MET A 255 -5.69 23.72 0.14
C MET A 255 -5.57 22.74 1.30
N ALA A 256 -4.94 21.57 1.07
CA ALA A 256 -4.69 20.58 2.12
C ALA A 256 -3.84 21.15 3.27
N LYS A 257 -2.79 21.91 2.99
CA LYS A 257 -1.99 22.59 4.01
C LYS A 257 -2.81 23.64 4.78
N ASN A 258 -3.59 24.46 4.05
CA ASN A 258 -4.45 25.48 4.69
C ASN A 258 -5.50 24.83 5.58
N LEU A 259 -6.05 23.67 5.20
CA LEU A 259 -7.02 22.93 6.00
C LEU A 259 -6.39 22.44 7.32
N VAL A 260 -5.18 21.89 7.26
CA VAL A 260 -4.43 21.47 8.45
C VAL A 260 -4.11 22.68 9.34
N SER A 261 -3.59 23.79 8.78
CA SER A 261 -3.30 25.02 9.53
C SER A 261 -4.56 25.58 10.19
N TYR A 262 -5.68 25.61 9.47
CA TYR A 262 -6.97 26.08 10.04
C TYR A 262 -7.39 25.24 11.23
N ARG A 263 -7.28 23.90 11.13
CA ARG A 263 -7.59 22.98 12.23
C ARG A 263 -6.68 23.21 13.44
N ASP A 264 -5.38 23.41 13.20
CA ASP A 264 -4.39 23.60 14.27
C ASP A 264 -4.59 24.93 14.99
N GLU A 265 -5.09 25.97 14.29
CA GLU A 265 -5.37 27.30 14.85
C GLU A 265 -6.74 27.40 15.52
N ASN A 266 -7.78 26.78 14.96
CA ASN A 266 -9.18 26.96 15.37
C ASN A 266 -9.78 25.73 16.08
N GLY A 267 -9.03 24.63 16.18
CA GLY A 267 -9.51 23.37 16.71
C GLY A 267 -10.17 22.49 15.68
N ALA A 268 -10.69 21.34 16.11
CA ALA A 268 -11.31 20.34 15.27
C ALA A 268 -12.57 20.87 14.58
N PHE A 269 -12.75 20.53 13.29
CA PHE A 269 -13.97 20.79 12.54
C PHE A 269 -15.15 20.05 13.17
N LYS A 270 -16.28 20.74 13.36
CA LYS A 270 -17.51 20.21 13.94
C LYS A 270 -18.50 19.71 12.90
N ASN A 271 -18.47 20.31 11.71
CA ASN A 271 -19.31 19.95 10.57
C ASN A 271 -18.59 20.27 9.24
N ARG A 272 -19.08 19.66 8.14
CA ARG A 272 -18.50 19.87 6.79
C ARG A 272 -18.59 21.31 6.31
N ASP A 273 -19.57 22.10 6.75
CA ASP A 273 -19.73 23.48 6.31
C ASP A 273 -18.60 24.39 6.80
N GLU A 274 -17.94 24.04 7.90
CA GLU A 274 -16.77 24.78 8.37
C GLU A 274 -15.58 24.71 7.42
N ILE A 275 -15.49 23.66 6.58
CA ILE A 275 -14.45 23.53 5.57
C ILE A 275 -14.50 24.68 4.55
N LYS A 276 -15.67 25.26 4.30
CA LYS A 276 -15.85 26.42 3.43
C LYS A 276 -15.14 27.69 3.95
N LYS A 277 -14.81 27.73 5.26
CA LYS A 277 -14.09 28.86 5.88
C LYS A 277 -12.59 28.81 5.61
N VAL A 278 -12.07 27.67 5.12
CA VAL A 278 -10.64 27.47 4.88
C VAL A 278 -10.19 28.25 3.65
N LYS A 279 -9.12 29.02 3.80
CA LYS A 279 -8.55 29.83 2.70
C LYS A 279 -8.21 28.95 1.50
N GLY A 280 -8.73 29.34 0.34
CA GLY A 280 -8.49 28.66 -0.93
C GLY A 280 -9.51 27.57 -1.28
N ILE A 281 -10.36 27.15 -0.35
CA ILE A 281 -11.45 26.21 -0.62
C ILE A 281 -12.69 27.02 -1.03
N GLY A 282 -12.85 27.20 -2.35
CA GLY A 282 -14.04 27.83 -2.93
C GLY A 282 -15.21 26.83 -3.10
N PRO A 283 -16.40 27.31 -3.52
CA PRO A 283 -17.59 26.47 -3.68
C PRO A 283 -17.35 25.23 -4.56
N LYS A 284 -16.65 25.40 -5.69
CA LYS A 284 -16.34 24.29 -6.59
C LYS A 284 -15.46 23.22 -5.94
N ALA A 285 -14.37 23.63 -5.26
CA ALA A 285 -13.50 22.70 -4.57
C ALA A 285 -14.23 21.97 -3.44
N TYR A 286 -15.05 22.70 -2.65
CA TYR A 286 -15.89 22.11 -1.62
C TYR A 286 -16.84 21.06 -2.18
N THR A 287 -17.63 21.38 -3.22
CA THR A 287 -18.55 20.42 -3.85
C THR A 287 -17.82 19.18 -4.34
N GLN A 288 -16.64 19.33 -4.95
CA GLN A 288 -15.88 18.17 -5.43
C GLN A 288 -15.30 17.30 -4.32
N SER A 289 -14.95 17.88 -3.17
CA SER A 289 -14.24 17.16 -2.09
C SER A 289 -15.15 16.68 -0.96
N ALA A 290 -16.30 17.33 -0.73
CA ALA A 290 -17.11 17.15 0.46
C ALA A 290 -17.55 15.71 0.74
N GLY A 291 -17.87 14.93 -0.31
CA GLY A 291 -18.27 13.53 -0.16
C GLY A 291 -17.15 12.59 0.33
N PHE A 292 -15.89 13.00 0.18
CA PHE A 292 -14.71 12.23 0.56
C PHE A 292 -14.10 12.68 1.90
N LEU A 293 -14.50 13.87 2.38
CA LEU A 293 -14.05 14.41 3.65
C LEU A 293 -15.03 14.00 4.75
N ARG A 294 -14.55 13.33 5.78
CA ARG A 294 -15.35 12.85 6.90
C ARG A 294 -15.03 13.61 8.18
N ILE A 295 -16.03 13.74 9.06
CA ILE A 295 -15.86 14.31 10.40
C ILE A 295 -16.40 13.30 11.40
N ARG A 296 -15.49 12.60 12.08
CA ARG A 296 -15.87 11.69 13.16
C ARG A 296 -16.27 12.50 14.39
N ASN A 297 -17.35 12.09 15.05
CA ASN A 297 -17.87 12.76 16.23
C ASN A 297 -18.26 14.27 16.01
N GLY A 298 -18.64 14.62 14.77
CA GLY A 298 -19.17 15.93 14.43
C GLY A 298 -20.61 16.14 14.90
N GLU A 299 -21.13 17.36 14.68
CA GLU A 299 -22.50 17.73 15.05
C GLU A 299 -23.55 17.01 14.19
N ASN A 300 -23.23 16.77 12.90
CA ASN A 300 -24.11 16.05 11.99
C ASN A 300 -23.58 14.61 11.73
N PRO A 301 -24.31 13.56 12.11
CA PRO A 301 -23.90 12.18 11.85
C PRO A 301 -23.63 11.86 10.37
N LEU A 302 -24.30 12.56 9.43
CA LEU A 302 -24.10 12.38 8.00
C LEU A 302 -22.71 12.83 7.55
N ASP A 303 -22.05 13.73 8.29
CA ASP A 303 -20.68 14.16 7.99
C ASP A 303 -19.64 13.04 8.18
N ASN A 304 -20.00 11.97 8.89
CA ASN A 304 -19.18 10.77 9.01
C ASN A 304 -19.51 9.69 7.96
N THR A 305 -20.23 10.01 6.91
CA THR A 305 -20.62 9.09 5.82
C THR A 305 -20.03 9.53 4.48
N ALA A 306 -20.08 8.68 3.46
CA ALA A 306 -19.74 9.07 2.08
C ALA A 306 -20.91 9.80 1.37
N VAL A 307 -22.03 10.02 2.04
CA VAL A 307 -23.14 10.77 1.47
C VAL A 307 -22.71 12.21 1.20
N HIS A 308 -22.91 12.66 -0.03
CA HIS A 308 -22.59 14.03 -0.43
C HIS A 308 -23.58 15.03 0.24
N PRO A 309 -23.15 16.23 0.66
CA PRO A 309 -24.03 17.21 1.30
C PRO A 309 -25.28 17.57 0.47
N GLU A 310 -25.19 17.56 -0.85
CA GLU A 310 -26.34 17.78 -1.76
C GLU A 310 -27.45 16.73 -1.61
N SER A 311 -27.11 15.55 -1.06
CA SER A 311 -28.05 14.44 -0.83
C SER A 311 -28.52 14.32 0.61
N TYR A 312 -28.16 15.27 1.51
CA TYR A 312 -28.52 15.19 2.93
C TYR A 312 -30.03 15.19 3.15
N GLU A 313 -30.79 16.00 2.43
CA GLU A 313 -32.26 16.02 2.55
C GLU A 313 -32.88 14.65 2.29
N ILE A 314 -32.26 13.86 1.39
CA ILE A 314 -32.71 12.51 1.04
C ILE A 314 -32.30 11.54 2.16
N ALA A 315 -31.04 11.64 2.61
CA ALA A 315 -30.51 10.80 3.67
C ALA A 315 -31.28 10.99 4.99
N GLU A 316 -31.62 12.23 5.35
CA GLU A 316 -32.42 12.58 6.53
C GLU A 316 -33.84 11.96 6.50
N LYS A 317 -34.47 11.95 5.31
CA LYS A 317 -35.78 11.28 5.14
C LYS A 317 -35.71 9.77 5.34
N LEU A 318 -34.53 9.17 5.20
CA LEU A 318 -34.27 7.74 5.38
C LEU A 318 -33.76 7.40 6.77
N TYR A 319 -33.20 8.37 7.47
CA TYR A 319 -32.61 8.18 8.80
C TYR A 319 -33.65 7.66 9.79
N GLY A 320 -33.32 6.57 10.49
CA GLY A 320 -34.23 5.94 11.47
C GLY A 320 -35.31 5.02 10.88
N LYS A 321 -35.37 4.82 9.55
CA LYS A 321 -36.24 3.84 8.91
C LYS A 321 -35.58 2.46 8.84
N ASP A 322 -36.39 1.41 8.70
CA ASP A 322 -35.91 0.04 8.44
C ASP A 322 -35.40 -0.05 6.98
N LEU A 323 -34.09 0.19 6.81
CA LEU A 323 -33.46 0.32 5.49
C LEU A 323 -33.47 -0.98 4.68
N ASP A 324 -33.68 -2.14 5.32
CA ASP A 324 -33.72 -3.43 4.63
C ASP A 324 -35.07 -3.72 3.98
N LYS A 325 -36.12 -3.05 4.40
CA LYS A 325 -37.48 -3.23 3.89
C LYS A 325 -37.88 -2.21 2.82
N LEU A 326 -36.99 -1.30 2.45
CA LEU A 326 -37.29 -0.24 1.50
C LEU A 326 -37.36 -0.76 0.06
N ASN A 327 -38.44 -0.42 -0.64
CA ASN A 327 -38.53 -0.63 -2.10
C ASN A 327 -37.82 0.52 -2.82
N VAL A 328 -36.59 0.26 -3.25
CA VAL A 328 -35.72 1.28 -3.88
C VAL A 328 -36.34 1.89 -5.12
N SER A 329 -36.96 1.09 -6.01
CA SER A 329 -37.54 1.58 -7.27
C SER A 329 -38.78 2.49 -7.04
N LYS A 330 -39.57 2.21 -6.00
CA LYS A 330 -40.70 3.08 -5.63
C LYS A 330 -40.21 4.37 -5.01
N LEU A 331 -39.26 4.25 -4.09
CA LEU A 331 -38.72 5.38 -3.33
C LEU A 331 -37.90 6.32 -4.21
N SER A 332 -37.19 5.79 -5.21
CA SER A 332 -36.45 6.58 -6.22
C SER A 332 -37.38 7.52 -6.98
N LYS A 333 -38.56 7.05 -7.39
CA LYS A 333 -39.58 7.87 -8.07
C LYS A 333 -40.19 8.92 -7.14
N GLU A 334 -40.45 8.56 -5.86
CA GLU A 334 -41.01 9.47 -4.86
C GLU A 334 -40.04 10.61 -4.49
N LEU A 335 -38.76 10.31 -4.41
CA LEU A 335 -37.72 11.27 -4.03
C LEU A 335 -37.07 11.98 -5.24
N GLY A 336 -37.40 11.58 -6.48
CA GLY A 336 -36.84 12.17 -7.70
C GLY A 336 -35.33 11.92 -7.89
N VAL A 337 -34.81 10.79 -7.37
CA VAL A 337 -33.38 10.44 -7.37
C VAL A 337 -33.13 9.14 -8.13
N GLY A 338 -31.98 9.01 -8.78
CA GLY A 338 -31.60 7.78 -9.46
C GLY A 338 -31.54 6.57 -8.50
N GLU A 339 -31.96 5.39 -8.95
CA GLU A 339 -31.96 4.16 -8.14
C GLU A 339 -30.57 3.79 -7.63
N LEU A 340 -29.49 4.03 -8.41
CA LEU A 340 -28.12 3.76 -8.00
C LEU A 340 -27.70 4.69 -6.86
N THR A 341 -27.92 5.98 -7.00
CA THR A 341 -27.61 6.97 -5.94
C THR A 341 -28.37 6.66 -4.65
N LEU A 342 -29.65 6.25 -4.76
CA LEU A 342 -30.44 5.90 -3.60
C LEU A 342 -29.93 4.62 -2.92
N LYS A 343 -29.46 3.62 -3.67
CA LYS A 343 -28.81 2.42 -3.12
C LYS A 343 -27.53 2.77 -2.38
N ASP A 344 -26.70 3.62 -2.96
CA ASP A 344 -25.43 4.06 -2.34
C ASP A 344 -25.70 4.78 -1.02
N ILE A 345 -26.69 5.69 -0.97
CA ILE A 345 -27.11 6.38 0.24
C ILE A 345 -27.60 5.38 1.31
N ILE A 346 -28.42 4.41 0.92
CA ILE A 346 -28.93 3.38 1.84
C ILE A 346 -27.80 2.53 2.41
N GLU A 347 -26.83 2.12 1.58
CA GLU A 347 -25.67 1.35 2.04
C GLU A 347 -24.80 2.13 3.03
N GLU A 348 -24.56 3.40 2.76
CA GLU A 348 -23.81 4.29 3.67
C GLU A 348 -24.55 4.52 5.01
N LEU A 349 -25.88 4.67 4.96
CA LEU A 349 -26.69 4.83 6.19
C LEU A 349 -26.78 3.55 7.03
N LYS A 350 -26.65 2.37 6.42
CA LYS A 350 -26.60 1.10 7.13
C LYS A 350 -25.33 0.95 7.99
N ARG A 351 -24.22 1.52 7.55
CA ARG A 351 -22.92 1.40 8.22
C ARG A 351 -22.15 2.73 8.16
N PRO A 352 -22.63 3.77 8.86
CA PRO A 352 -22.03 5.10 8.82
C PRO A 352 -20.59 5.04 9.35
N GLY A 353 -19.68 5.70 8.65
CA GLY A 353 -18.27 5.80 9.05
C GLY A 353 -17.45 4.51 8.88
N ARG A 354 -17.98 3.49 8.20
CA ARG A 354 -17.23 2.26 7.92
C ARG A 354 -16.00 2.55 7.07
N ASP A 355 -14.89 1.98 7.46
CA ASP A 355 -13.70 1.90 6.61
C ASP A 355 -13.78 0.63 5.75
N ILE A 356 -13.85 0.80 4.43
CA ILE A 356 -13.95 -0.34 3.51
C ILE A 356 -12.72 -1.26 3.58
N ARG A 357 -11.61 -0.81 4.14
CA ARG A 357 -10.40 -1.60 4.37
C ARG A 357 -10.57 -2.64 5.48
N GLU A 358 -11.57 -2.52 6.34
CA GLU A 358 -11.86 -3.52 7.38
C GLU A 358 -12.24 -4.89 6.81
N ASP A 359 -12.78 -4.91 5.58
CA ASP A 359 -13.10 -6.16 4.86
C ASP A 359 -11.89 -6.74 4.11
N MET A 360 -10.78 -6.01 4.02
CA MET A 360 -9.57 -6.48 3.38
C MET A 360 -8.80 -7.44 4.29
N PRO A 361 -7.96 -8.32 3.73
CA PRO A 361 -7.13 -9.20 4.52
C PRO A 361 -6.29 -8.42 5.54
N LYS A 362 -6.38 -8.82 6.82
CA LYS A 362 -5.55 -8.21 7.87
C LYS A 362 -4.11 -8.72 7.74
N PRO A 363 -3.11 -7.89 8.07
CA PRO A 363 -1.72 -8.35 8.13
C PRO A 363 -1.58 -9.59 9.01
N ILE A 364 -0.70 -10.51 8.61
CA ILE A 364 -0.43 -11.71 9.40
C ILE A 364 0.35 -11.31 10.65
N LEU A 365 -0.25 -11.49 11.81
CA LEU A 365 0.40 -11.32 13.10
C LEU A 365 0.95 -12.68 13.55
N ARG A 366 2.23 -12.72 13.88
CA ARG A 366 2.98 -13.93 14.25
C ARG A 366 3.50 -13.84 15.66
N SER A 367 3.66 -14.98 16.31
CA SER A 367 4.33 -15.12 17.61
C SER A 367 5.59 -15.96 17.53
N ASP A 368 5.77 -16.72 16.44
CA ASP A 368 6.85 -17.68 16.23
C ASP A 368 7.44 -17.60 14.83
N VAL A 369 8.70 -17.97 14.65
CA VAL A 369 9.35 -18.14 13.33
C VAL A 369 9.16 -19.58 12.89
N LEU A 370 8.68 -19.78 11.69
CA LEU A 370 8.77 -21.06 11.02
C LEU A 370 10.12 -21.14 10.30
N SER A 371 10.92 -22.15 10.65
CA SER A 371 12.05 -22.55 9.82
C SER A 371 11.61 -23.59 8.78
N ILE A 372 12.40 -23.80 7.74
CA ILE A 372 12.05 -24.83 6.74
C ILE A 372 12.12 -26.23 7.35
N GLU A 373 12.92 -26.41 8.41
CA GLU A 373 13.05 -27.63 9.19
C GLU A 373 11.81 -27.94 10.05
N ASP A 374 11.02 -26.90 10.41
CA ASP A 374 9.79 -27.04 11.21
C ASP A 374 8.58 -27.38 10.33
N LEU A 375 8.75 -27.40 9.01
CA LEU A 375 7.67 -27.66 8.08
C LEU A 375 7.49 -29.16 7.84
N GLU A 376 6.24 -29.59 7.80
CA GLU A 376 5.83 -30.95 7.45
C GLU A 376 4.95 -30.96 6.20
N VAL A 377 5.12 -31.99 5.37
CA VAL A 377 4.27 -32.22 4.20
C VAL A 377 2.83 -32.44 4.69
N GLY A 378 1.89 -31.70 4.11
CA GLY A 378 0.49 -31.74 4.53
C GLY A 378 0.11 -30.64 5.54
N MET A 379 1.07 -29.89 6.09
CA MET A 379 0.81 -28.76 6.99
C MET A 379 0.05 -27.65 6.27
N GLU A 380 -0.98 -27.12 6.91
CA GLU A 380 -1.77 -25.99 6.40
C GLU A 380 -1.30 -24.67 7.04
N LEU A 381 -1.01 -23.70 6.21
CA LEU A 381 -0.49 -22.39 6.60
C LEU A 381 -1.28 -21.27 5.94
N LYS A 382 -1.25 -20.09 6.56
CA LYS A 382 -1.64 -18.85 5.89
C LYS A 382 -0.39 -18.19 5.33
N GLY A 383 -0.44 -17.78 4.06
CA GLY A 383 0.64 -17.06 3.43
C GLY A 383 0.15 -15.84 2.67
N THR A 384 1.07 -14.91 2.39
CA THR A 384 0.80 -13.71 1.60
C THR A 384 1.37 -13.88 0.21
N VAL A 385 0.57 -13.63 -0.82
CA VAL A 385 1.02 -13.65 -2.23
C VAL A 385 2.02 -12.52 -2.46
N ARG A 386 3.28 -12.87 -2.75
CA ARG A 386 4.36 -11.92 -3.01
C ARG A 386 4.50 -11.57 -4.48
N ASN A 387 4.34 -12.58 -5.34
CA ASN A 387 4.47 -12.40 -6.78
C ASN A 387 3.57 -13.38 -7.52
N VAL A 388 3.03 -12.94 -8.66
CA VAL A 388 2.20 -13.75 -9.56
C VAL A 388 2.85 -13.77 -10.93
N VAL A 389 3.17 -14.97 -11.42
CA VAL A 389 3.85 -15.21 -12.70
C VAL A 389 3.05 -16.21 -13.53
N ASP A 390 3.35 -16.36 -14.82
CA ASP A 390 2.58 -17.18 -15.75
C ASP A 390 2.41 -18.64 -15.31
N PHE A 391 3.43 -19.21 -14.66
CA PHE A 391 3.42 -20.61 -14.22
C PHE A 391 2.95 -20.81 -12.78
N GLY A 392 2.63 -19.74 -12.01
CA GLY A 392 2.19 -19.89 -10.64
C GLY A 392 2.28 -18.60 -9.82
N ALA A 393 2.27 -18.77 -8.48
CA ALA A 393 2.42 -17.68 -7.54
C ALA A 393 3.44 -18.01 -6.45
N PHE A 394 4.23 -17.03 -6.06
CA PHE A 394 5.13 -17.09 -4.91
C PHE A 394 4.42 -16.57 -3.67
N ILE A 395 4.42 -17.36 -2.60
CA ILE A 395 3.69 -17.09 -1.38
C ILE A 395 4.65 -17.10 -0.19
N ASP A 396 4.69 -16.00 0.54
CA ASP A 396 5.39 -15.89 1.82
C ASP A 396 4.60 -16.63 2.90
N ILE A 397 5.10 -17.77 3.33
CA ILE A 397 4.54 -18.59 4.41
C ILE A 397 5.30 -18.42 5.74
N GLY A 398 6.23 -17.44 5.81
CA GLY A 398 7.01 -17.14 7.02
C GLY A 398 8.38 -17.77 7.08
N ILE A 399 8.83 -18.47 6.05
CA ILE A 399 10.19 -19.00 5.92
C ILE A 399 11.07 -18.07 5.06
N LYS A 400 12.38 -18.38 4.98
CA LYS A 400 13.37 -17.54 4.28
C LYS A 400 13.04 -17.31 2.82
N ASN A 401 12.60 -18.35 2.11
CA ASN A 401 12.25 -18.31 0.70
C ASN A 401 10.75 -18.50 0.51
N ASP A 402 10.15 -17.76 -0.41
CA ASP A 402 8.74 -17.91 -0.71
C ASP A 402 8.43 -19.30 -1.25
N GLY A 403 7.32 -19.89 -0.83
CA GLY A 403 6.82 -21.15 -1.39
C GLY A 403 6.17 -20.91 -2.74
N LEU A 404 6.29 -21.90 -3.65
CA LEU A 404 5.69 -21.84 -4.98
C LEU A 404 4.38 -22.64 -5.03
N VAL A 405 3.30 -21.98 -5.41
CA VAL A 405 2.06 -22.63 -5.87
C VAL A 405 2.07 -22.63 -7.40
N HIS A 406 2.22 -23.80 -8.01
CA HIS A 406 2.13 -23.93 -9.47
C HIS A 406 0.71 -23.65 -9.95
N ILE A 407 0.52 -23.12 -11.17
CA ILE A 407 -0.79 -22.77 -11.73
C ILE A 407 -1.82 -23.91 -11.61
N SER A 408 -1.38 -25.15 -11.80
CA SER A 408 -2.24 -26.34 -11.63
C SER A 408 -2.68 -26.60 -10.20
N GLN A 409 -2.09 -25.97 -9.20
CA GLN A 409 -2.36 -26.14 -7.78
C GLN A 409 -3.12 -24.95 -7.13
N ILE A 410 -3.45 -23.94 -7.94
CA ILE A 410 -4.16 -22.73 -7.45
C ILE A 410 -5.65 -22.98 -7.32
N SER A 411 -6.27 -23.65 -8.32
CA SER A 411 -7.72 -23.83 -8.36
C SER A 411 -8.10 -25.22 -8.90
N ASN A 412 -9.24 -25.73 -8.45
CA ASN A 412 -9.85 -26.94 -9.01
C ASN A 412 -10.45 -26.70 -10.41
N LYS A 413 -10.69 -25.44 -10.77
CA LYS A 413 -11.15 -25.05 -12.12
C LYS A 413 -9.93 -24.69 -12.99
N TYR A 414 -10.04 -24.97 -14.29
CA TYR A 414 -9.01 -24.53 -15.23
C TYR A 414 -8.93 -23.00 -15.25
N ILE A 415 -7.71 -22.48 -15.09
CA ILE A 415 -7.39 -21.05 -15.19
C ILE A 415 -6.30 -20.88 -16.26
N LYS A 416 -6.41 -19.85 -17.06
CA LYS A 416 -5.41 -19.54 -18.11
C LYS A 416 -4.18 -18.86 -17.53
N HIS A 417 -4.39 -17.99 -16.52
CA HIS A 417 -3.33 -17.26 -15.86
C HIS A 417 -3.62 -17.17 -14.34
N PRO A 418 -2.59 -17.30 -13.48
CA PRO A 418 -2.76 -17.22 -12.03
C PRO A 418 -3.41 -15.92 -11.53
N SER A 419 -3.22 -14.79 -12.24
CA SER A 419 -3.82 -13.51 -11.90
C SER A 419 -5.35 -13.43 -12.04
N GLU A 420 -5.99 -14.45 -12.62
CA GLU A 420 -7.45 -14.58 -12.62
C GLU A 420 -8.00 -14.88 -11.22
N VAL A 421 -7.18 -15.48 -10.36
CA VAL A 421 -7.57 -15.96 -9.02
C VAL A 421 -6.79 -15.26 -7.91
N LEU A 422 -5.53 -14.92 -8.14
CA LEU A 422 -4.60 -14.40 -7.14
C LEU A 422 -4.10 -13.00 -7.51
N LYS A 423 -3.97 -12.15 -6.48
CA LYS A 423 -3.34 -10.83 -6.58
C LYS A 423 -2.21 -10.73 -5.57
N VAL A 424 -1.21 -9.93 -5.88
CA VAL A 424 -0.14 -9.60 -4.93
C VAL A 424 -0.75 -8.95 -3.70
N GLY A 425 -0.37 -9.44 -2.52
CA GLY A 425 -0.91 -9.00 -1.24
C GLY A 425 -2.08 -9.84 -0.71
N ASP A 426 -2.67 -10.74 -1.51
CA ASP A 426 -3.73 -11.64 -1.03
C ASP A 426 -3.19 -12.56 0.07
N ILE A 427 -4.01 -12.77 1.11
CA ILE A 427 -3.74 -13.77 2.14
C ILE A 427 -4.52 -15.04 1.80
N VAL A 428 -3.77 -16.11 1.56
CA VAL A 428 -4.31 -17.38 1.12
C VAL A 428 -3.98 -18.52 2.09
N LYS A 429 -4.86 -19.50 2.17
CA LYS A 429 -4.54 -20.77 2.84
C LYS A 429 -3.83 -21.66 1.84
N VAL A 430 -2.70 -22.21 2.25
CA VAL A 430 -1.88 -23.12 1.45
C VAL A 430 -1.55 -24.35 2.27
N LYS A 431 -1.38 -25.46 1.58
CA LYS A 431 -0.91 -26.73 2.16
C LYS A 431 0.42 -27.10 1.54
N ILE A 432 1.33 -27.63 2.35
CA ILE A 432 2.66 -28.03 1.89
C ILE A 432 2.56 -29.36 1.12
N LEU A 433 3.03 -29.37 -0.12
CA LEU A 433 3.11 -30.55 -0.96
C LEU A 433 4.47 -31.25 -0.89
N GLU A 434 5.54 -30.46 -0.88
CA GLU A 434 6.92 -30.97 -0.97
C GLU A 434 7.89 -29.96 -0.36
N ILE A 435 8.88 -30.45 0.35
CA ILE A 435 9.94 -29.66 0.97
C ILE A 435 11.29 -30.15 0.43
N ASP A 436 12.04 -29.25 -0.21
CA ASP A 436 13.43 -29.52 -0.67
C ASP A 436 14.38 -28.75 0.25
N LEU A 437 14.91 -29.42 1.24
CA LEU A 437 15.82 -28.83 2.24
C LEU A 437 17.16 -28.42 1.62
N GLU A 438 17.67 -29.13 0.62
CA GLU A 438 18.95 -28.80 -0.01
C GLU A 438 18.86 -27.51 -0.81
N LYS A 439 17.76 -27.33 -1.57
CA LYS A 439 17.52 -26.14 -2.39
C LYS A 439 16.75 -25.05 -1.64
N GLN A 440 16.39 -25.28 -0.38
CA GLN A 440 15.57 -24.35 0.43
C GLN A 440 14.29 -23.93 -0.27
N LYS A 441 13.56 -24.88 -0.91
CA LYS A 441 12.34 -24.63 -1.66
C LYS A 441 11.16 -25.43 -1.12
N VAL A 442 9.98 -24.81 -1.15
CA VAL A 442 8.72 -25.42 -0.72
C VAL A 442 7.71 -25.32 -1.85
N LYS A 443 7.09 -26.45 -2.20
CA LYS A 443 5.97 -26.49 -3.12
C LYS A 443 4.67 -26.51 -2.32
N LEU A 444 3.73 -25.70 -2.74
CA LEU A 444 2.47 -25.45 -2.05
C LEU A 444 1.29 -25.77 -2.96
N THR A 445 0.14 -26.05 -2.35
CA THR A 445 -1.15 -26.16 -3.03
C THR A 445 -2.22 -25.35 -2.31
N MET A 446 -3.20 -24.85 -3.04
CA MET A 446 -4.43 -24.23 -2.55
C MET A 446 -5.66 -25.12 -2.74
N ARG A 447 -5.44 -26.39 -3.12
CA ARG A 447 -6.50 -27.40 -3.32
C ARG A 447 -6.74 -28.25 -2.08
#